data_cc0a9503d61f7749b89989492e74c951
#
_entry.id   cc0a9503d61f7749b89989492e74c951
#
_cell.length_a   1.000
_cell.length_b   1.000
_cell.length_c   1.000
_cell.angle_alpha   90.00
_cell.angle_beta   90.00
_cell.angle_gamma   90.00
#
_symmetry.space_group_name_H-M   'P 1'
#
loop_
_entity.id
_entity.type
_entity.pdbx_description
1 polymer ?
#
loop_
_entity_poly.entity_id
_entity_poly.type
_entity_poly.pdbx_seq_one_letter_code
_entity_poly.pdbx_strand_id
1 'polypeptide(L)'
;MSHTIVPYLVAKGAKDAIQFYAKAFGAVEDFRMTDPGDGRIGHAELVIGESRIMLSDEYPDFGAVSPDTLGGTAVTFHLATTSVDGDVAQAVAAGATLLRAPADQSFGERTATLLDPFGHRYMLSQTIEAVSPEEMQKRWEEETSA
;
A
#
# COMPACT_ATOMS: atom_id res chain seq x y z
N MET A 1 0.81 -20.59 19.67
CA MET A 1 1.26 -20.54 18.25
C MET A 1 1.16 -19.11 17.75
N SER A 2 2.24 -18.58 17.20
CA SER A 2 2.22 -17.24 16.62
C SER A 2 1.93 -17.33 15.12
N HIS A 3 1.23 -16.30 14.61
CA HIS A 3 0.88 -16.19 13.21
C HIS A 3 1.44 -14.89 12.65
N THR A 4 1.88 -14.93 11.41
CA THR A 4 2.32 -13.73 10.69
C THR A 4 1.55 -13.61 9.39
N ILE A 5 1.01 -12.44 9.13
CA ILE A 5 0.32 -12.17 7.87
C ILE A 5 1.24 -11.31 7.02
N VAL A 6 1.53 -11.80 5.83
CA VAL A 6 2.33 -11.07 4.83
C VAL A 6 1.47 -10.91 3.58
N PRO A 7 1.21 -9.68 3.15
CA PRO A 7 0.48 -9.46 1.90
C PRO A 7 1.25 -10.03 0.71
N TYR A 8 0.54 -10.70 -0.18
CA TYR A 8 1.11 -11.19 -1.43
C TYR A 8 0.45 -10.44 -2.58
N LEU A 9 1.20 -9.53 -3.20
CA LEU A 9 0.69 -8.68 -4.25
C LEU A 9 0.95 -9.31 -5.61
N VAL A 10 0.06 -9.07 -6.55
CA VAL A 10 0.28 -9.40 -7.96
C VAL A 10 0.33 -8.09 -8.72
N ALA A 11 1.33 -7.92 -9.55
CA ALA A 11 1.50 -6.72 -10.36
C ALA A 11 1.71 -7.10 -11.81
N LYS A 12 1.10 -6.36 -12.70
CA LYS A 12 1.37 -6.47 -14.12
C LYS A 12 2.65 -5.70 -14.42
N GLY A 13 3.79 -6.41 -14.41
CA GLY A 13 5.11 -5.81 -14.48
C GLY A 13 5.77 -5.72 -13.10
N ALA A 14 5.99 -6.87 -12.46
CA ALA A 14 6.55 -6.92 -11.09
C ALA A 14 7.92 -6.25 -10.99
N LYS A 15 8.75 -6.31 -12.02
CA LYS A 15 10.05 -5.62 -12.04
C LYS A 15 9.88 -4.13 -11.83
N ASP A 16 8.94 -3.52 -12.56
CA ASP A 16 8.66 -2.09 -12.43
C ASP A 16 8.00 -1.77 -11.08
N ALA A 17 7.19 -2.69 -10.57
CA ALA A 17 6.57 -2.54 -9.25
C ALA A 17 7.63 -2.48 -8.15
N ILE A 18 8.63 -3.35 -8.19
CA ILE A 18 9.73 -3.33 -7.22
C ILE A 18 10.46 -1.99 -7.25
N GLN A 19 10.74 -1.46 -8.44
CA GLN A 19 11.37 -0.14 -8.59
C GLN A 19 10.49 0.97 -8.04
N PHE A 20 9.19 0.91 -8.30
CA PHE A 20 8.25 1.88 -7.78
C PHE A 20 8.23 1.87 -6.25
N TYR A 21 8.10 0.69 -5.64
CA TYR A 21 8.04 0.59 -4.17
C TYR A 21 9.33 1.07 -3.50
N ALA A 22 10.47 0.85 -4.15
CA ALA A 22 11.73 1.38 -3.66
C ALA A 22 11.74 2.91 -3.66
N LYS A 23 11.29 3.53 -4.74
CA LYS A 23 11.27 5.00 -4.87
C LYS A 23 10.18 5.64 -4.04
N ALA A 24 8.98 5.03 -4.03
CA ALA A 24 7.81 5.61 -3.36
C ALA A 24 7.86 5.45 -1.85
N PHE A 25 8.24 4.26 -1.37
CA PHE A 25 8.10 3.89 0.04
C PHE A 25 9.42 3.44 0.68
N GLY A 26 10.52 3.55 -0.03
CA GLY A 26 11.81 3.11 0.50
C GLY A 26 11.92 1.60 0.65
N ALA A 27 11.17 0.83 -0.13
CA ALA A 27 11.24 -0.63 -0.07
C ALA A 27 12.63 -1.13 -0.46
N VAL A 28 13.08 -2.16 0.25
CA VAL A 28 14.35 -2.84 -0.04
C VAL A 28 14.02 -4.26 -0.48
N GLU A 29 14.53 -4.64 -1.63
CA GLU A 29 14.36 -5.99 -2.15
C GLU A 29 15.27 -6.96 -1.39
N ASP A 30 14.67 -8.01 -0.82
CA ASP A 30 15.41 -9.07 -0.15
C ASP A 30 15.91 -10.09 -1.18
N PHE A 31 15.00 -10.60 -2.01
CA PHE A 31 15.36 -11.48 -3.13
C PHE A 31 14.23 -11.57 -4.13
N ARG A 32 14.55 -12.12 -5.31
CA ARG A 32 13.56 -12.46 -6.34
C ARG A 32 13.92 -13.78 -7.03
N MET A 33 12.90 -14.44 -7.52
CA MET A 33 13.01 -15.63 -8.36
C MET A 33 12.44 -15.29 -9.73
N THR A 34 13.27 -15.38 -10.75
CA THR A 34 12.89 -15.02 -12.12
C THR A 34 12.63 -16.29 -12.91
N ASP A 35 11.53 -16.30 -13.68
CA ASP A 35 11.19 -17.38 -14.59
C ASP A 35 12.22 -17.40 -15.73
N PRO A 36 12.96 -18.49 -15.91
CA PRO A 36 13.98 -18.54 -16.96
C PRO A 36 13.40 -18.55 -18.37
N GLY A 37 12.11 -18.87 -18.52
CA GLY A 37 11.47 -18.97 -19.83
C GLY A 37 11.15 -17.61 -20.43
N ASP A 38 10.59 -16.70 -19.63
CA ASP A 38 10.07 -15.42 -20.13
C ASP A 38 10.48 -14.19 -19.33
N GLY A 39 11.26 -14.38 -18.28
CA GLY A 39 11.76 -13.27 -17.47
C GLY A 39 10.77 -12.72 -16.46
N ARG A 40 9.56 -13.30 -16.35
CA ARG A 40 8.63 -12.87 -15.31
C ARG A 40 9.21 -13.16 -13.93
N ILE A 41 8.82 -12.34 -12.96
CA ILE A 41 9.16 -12.57 -11.57
C ILE A 41 8.10 -13.49 -10.97
N GLY A 42 8.51 -14.73 -10.67
CA GLY A 42 7.60 -15.71 -10.06
C GLY A 42 7.38 -15.46 -8.58
N HIS A 43 8.34 -14.83 -7.91
CA HIS A 43 8.26 -14.50 -6.50
C HIS A 43 9.31 -13.46 -6.14
N ALA A 44 8.94 -12.49 -5.35
CA ALA A 44 9.87 -11.53 -4.77
C ALA A 44 9.43 -11.17 -3.35
N GLU A 45 10.39 -10.79 -2.52
CA GLU A 45 10.13 -10.32 -1.17
C GLU A 45 10.80 -8.98 -0.96
N LEU A 46 10.03 -8.04 -0.44
CA LEU A 46 10.49 -6.69 -0.14
C LEU A 46 10.25 -6.38 1.33
N VAL A 47 11.08 -5.47 1.86
CA VAL A 47 10.92 -4.93 3.21
C VAL A 47 10.59 -3.45 3.08
N ILE A 48 9.49 -3.02 3.70
CA ILE A 48 9.12 -1.60 3.81
C ILE A 48 9.08 -1.29 5.30
N GLY A 49 10.08 -0.51 5.78
CA GLY A 49 10.22 -0.26 7.22
C GLY A 49 10.32 -1.57 7.99
N GLU A 50 9.38 -1.83 8.89
CA GLU A 50 9.32 -3.07 9.68
C GLU A 50 8.45 -4.14 9.04
N SER A 51 7.84 -3.86 7.89
CA SER A 51 6.89 -4.75 7.24
C SER A 51 7.52 -5.48 6.06
N ARG A 52 6.99 -6.66 5.79
CA ARG A 52 7.40 -7.45 4.63
C ARG A 52 6.22 -7.60 3.69
N ILE A 53 6.47 -7.50 2.40
CA ILE A 53 5.50 -7.84 1.36
C ILE A 53 6.12 -8.84 0.39
N MET A 54 5.27 -9.64 -0.21
CA MET A 54 5.63 -10.55 -1.30
C MET A 54 4.94 -10.10 -2.56
N LEU A 55 5.50 -10.39 -3.72
CA LEU A 55 4.85 -10.10 -4.98
C LEU A 55 5.33 -10.98 -6.12
N SER A 56 4.52 -11.06 -7.16
CA SER A 56 4.85 -11.73 -8.40
C SER A 56 4.25 -10.98 -9.58
N ASP A 57 4.71 -11.32 -10.77
CA ASP A 57 4.01 -11.02 -12.00
C ASP A 57 2.71 -11.81 -12.07
N GLU A 58 1.87 -11.52 -13.07
CA GLU A 58 0.65 -12.28 -13.29
C GLU A 58 0.96 -13.70 -13.77
N TYR A 59 0.28 -14.65 -13.15
CA TYR A 59 0.26 -16.05 -13.56
C TYR A 59 -1.20 -16.51 -13.54
N PRO A 60 -1.98 -16.16 -14.57
CA PRO A 60 -3.43 -16.41 -14.57
C PRO A 60 -3.80 -17.89 -14.40
N ASP A 61 -2.98 -18.80 -14.90
CA ASP A 61 -3.23 -20.24 -14.78
C ASP A 61 -3.24 -20.70 -13.32
N PHE A 62 -2.57 -19.95 -12.43
CA PHE A 62 -2.53 -20.23 -11.00
C PHE A 62 -3.40 -19.27 -10.18
N GLY A 63 -4.23 -18.47 -10.86
CA GLY A 63 -5.10 -17.51 -10.19
C GLY A 63 -4.40 -16.23 -9.73
N ALA A 64 -3.13 -16.04 -10.09
CA ALA A 64 -2.38 -14.82 -9.76
C ALA A 64 -2.67 -13.74 -10.80
N VAL A 65 -3.64 -12.89 -10.50
CA VAL A 65 -4.06 -11.78 -11.36
C VAL A 65 -3.97 -10.48 -10.61
N SER A 66 -3.64 -9.41 -11.32
CA SER A 66 -3.44 -8.09 -10.73
C SER A 66 -4.77 -7.32 -10.59
N PRO A 67 -4.79 -6.26 -9.78
CA PRO A 67 -5.95 -5.36 -9.72
C PRO A 67 -6.32 -4.79 -11.09
N ASP A 68 -5.33 -4.53 -11.93
CA ASP A 68 -5.53 -4.02 -13.30
C ASP A 68 -6.39 -4.98 -14.11
N THR A 69 -6.06 -6.26 -14.07
CA THR A 69 -6.82 -7.30 -14.77
C THR A 69 -8.20 -7.52 -14.17
N LEU A 70 -8.30 -7.43 -12.82
CA LEU A 70 -9.58 -7.61 -12.12
C LEU A 70 -10.50 -6.39 -12.24
N GLY A 71 -9.96 -5.22 -12.56
CA GLY A 71 -10.73 -3.98 -12.61
C GLY A 71 -10.85 -3.25 -11.29
N GLY A 72 -10.04 -3.60 -10.30
CA GLY A 72 -10.03 -2.93 -8.99
C GLY A 72 -9.52 -3.83 -7.88
N THR A 73 -9.54 -3.30 -6.67
CA THR A 73 -9.11 -4.02 -5.46
C THR A 73 -10.05 -3.69 -4.30
N ALA A 74 -10.29 -4.67 -3.45
CA ALA A 74 -11.05 -4.48 -2.22
C ALA A 74 -10.15 -4.18 -1.02
N VAL A 75 -8.82 -4.32 -1.18
CA VAL A 75 -7.88 -4.15 -0.08
C VAL A 75 -7.24 -2.77 -0.13
N THR A 76 -7.13 -2.12 1.02
CA THR A 76 -6.34 -0.91 1.21
C THR A 76 -5.26 -1.22 2.23
N PHE A 77 -4.01 -0.93 1.88
CA PHE A 77 -2.89 -1.09 2.81
C PHE A 77 -2.73 0.18 3.63
N HIS A 78 -2.76 0.03 4.94
CA HIS A 78 -2.57 1.15 5.85
C HIS A 78 -1.07 1.30 6.13
N LEU A 79 -0.52 2.46 5.77
CA LEU A 79 0.90 2.78 5.96
C LEU A 79 1.04 3.84 7.04
N ALA A 80 1.51 3.43 8.21
CA ALA A 80 1.79 4.37 9.29
C ALA A 80 3.08 5.12 8.98
N THR A 81 3.07 6.43 9.13
CA THR A 81 4.21 7.29 8.83
C THR A 81 4.28 8.45 9.82
N THR A 82 5.44 9.10 9.86
CA THR A 82 5.63 10.33 10.65
C THR A 82 5.47 11.59 9.80
N SER A 83 5.28 11.46 8.48
CA SER A 83 5.13 12.60 7.57
C SER A 83 4.29 12.21 6.37
N VAL A 84 2.97 12.37 6.49
CA VAL A 84 2.05 12.09 5.37
C VAL A 84 2.37 12.97 4.17
N ASP A 85 2.57 14.28 4.40
CA ASP A 85 2.81 15.22 3.30
C ASP A 85 4.06 14.87 2.50
N GLY A 86 5.17 14.58 3.19
CA GLY A 86 6.43 14.20 2.56
C GLY A 86 6.34 12.89 1.80
N ASP A 87 5.71 11.90 2.41
CA ASP A 87 5.58 10.57 1.80
C ASP A 87 4.65 10.59 0.59
N VAL A 88 3.57 11.37 0.65
CA VAL A 88 2.68 11.57 -0.51
C VAL A 88 3.44 12.21 -1.67
N ALA A 89 4.20 13.27 -1.39
CA ALA A 89 4.98 13.95 -2.43
C ALA A 89 5.97 12.98 -3.09
N GLN A 90 6.64 12.16 -2.29
CA GLN A 90 7.60 11.17 -2.79
C GLN A 90 6.92 10.10 -3.64
N ALA A 91 5.80 9.57 -3.18
CA ALA A 91 5.07 8.52 -3.89
C ALA A 91 4.48 9.04 -5.21
N VAL A 92 3.92 10.25 -5.21
CA VAL A 92 3.38 10.88 -6.43
C VAL A 92 4.51 11.14 -7.43
N ALA A 93 5.66 11.62 -6.97
CA ALA A 93 6.83 11.81 -7.83
C ALA A 93 7.32 10.50 -8.45
N ALA A 94 7.12 9.37 -7.76
CA ALA A 94 7.47 8.04 -8.26
C ALA A 94 6.42 7.46 -9.22
N GLY A 95 5.22 8.03 -9.30
CA GLY A 95 4.18 7.60 -10.22
C GLY A 95 2.84 7.24 -9.60
N ALA A 96 2.66 7.38 -8.29
CA ALA A 96 1.38 7.13 -7.64
C ALA A 96 0.34 8.19 -8.03
N THR A 97 -0.93 7.78 -8.02
CA THR A 97 -2.07 8.69 -8.20
C THR A 97 -2.61 9.07 -6.83
N LEU A 98 -2.78 10.35 -6.59
CA LEU A 98 -3.37 10.86 -5.36
C LEU A 98 -4.89 10.77 -5.47
N LEU A 99 -5.52 9.91 -4.66
CA LEU A 99 -6.97 9.76 -4.63
C LEU A 99 -7.63 10.72 -3.64
N ARG A 100 -6.98 10.89 -2.47
CA ARG A 100 -7.43 11.84 -1.45
C ARG A 100 -6.22 12.59 -0.90
N ALA A 101 -6.27 13.91 -0.98
CA ALA A 101 -5.20 14.76 -0.48
C ALA A 101 -5.04 14.63 1.05
N PRO A 102 -3.83 14.89 1.57
CA PRO A 102 -3.62 14.91 3.02
C PRO A 102 -4.61 15.83 3.72
N ALA A 103 -5.24 15.30 4.77
CA ALA A 103 -6.19 16.05 5.58
C ALA A 103 -6.21 15.50 7.00
N ASP A 104 -6.44 16.40 7.95
CA ASP A 104 -6.58 16.02 9.36
C ASP A 104 -7.97 15.45 9.58
N GLN A 105 -8.03 14.30 10.23
CA GLN A 105 -9.28 13.59 10.50
C GLN A 105 -9.64 13.73 11.97
N SER A 106 -10.93 13.62 12.27
CA SER A 106 -11.45 13.75 13.62
C SER A 106 -10.98 12.66 14.58
N PHE A 107 -10.55 11.51 14.03
CA PHE A 107 -10.05 10.41 14.86
C PHE A 107 -8.58 10.56 15.25
N GLY A 108 -7.99 11.71 15.02
CA GLY A 108 -6.65 12.04 15.52
C GLY A 108 -5.51 11.71 14.58
N GLU A 109 -5.81 11.54 13.31
CA GLU A 109 -4.80 11.22 12.31
C GLU A 109 -4.89 12.16 11.11
N ARG A 110 -3.74 12.43 10.52
CA ARG A 110 -3.66 13.06 9.20
C ARG A 110 -3.51 11.93 8.18
N THR A 111 -4.41 11.86 7.21
CA THR A 111 -4.45 10.76 6.25
C THR A 111 -4.43 11.24 4.82
N ALA A 112 -3.95 10.37 3.93
CA ALA A 112 -4.05 10.55 2.48
C ALA A 112 -4.24 9.18 1.84
N THR A 113 -4.85 9.13 0.67
CA THR A 113 -5.07 7.89 -0.05
C THR A 113 -4.40 7.94 -1.42
N LEU A 114 -3.64 6.91 -1.73
CA LEU A 114 -2.89 6.77 -2.98
C LEU A 114 -3.29 5.48 -3.70
N LEU A 115 -3.18 5.53 -5.03
CA LEU A 115 -3.24 4.34 -5.86
C LEU A 115 -1.88 4.18 -6.53
N ASP A 116 -1.28 2.98 -6.44
CA ASP A 116 -0.02 2.75 -7.14
C ASP A 116 -0.27 2.49 -8.64
N PRO A 117 0.77 2.52 -9.49
CA PRO A 117 0.60 2.29 -10.93
C PRO A 117 0.11 0.89 -11.29
N PHE A 118 0.07 -0.02 -10.31
CA PHE A 118 -0.31 -1.42 -10.50
C PHE A 118 -1.69 -1.73 -9.94
N GLY A 119 -2.40 -0.71 -9.45
CA GLY A 119 -3.79 -0.81 -8.99
C GLY A 119 -3.98 -1.12 -7.51
N HIS A 120 -2.91 -1.16 -6.72
CA HIS A 120 -3.02 -1.35 -5.27
C HIS A 120 -3.22 0.00 -4.58
N ARG A 121 -4.05 0.00 -3.52
CA ARG A 121 -4.44 1.21 -2.80
C ARG A 121 -3.77 1.26 -1.43
N TYR A 122 -3.39 2.47 -1.03
CA TYR A 122 -2.70 2.75 0.23
C TYR A 122 -3.37 3.91 0.94
N MET A 123 -3.54 3.80 2.25
CA MET A 123 -3.87 4.92 3.10
C MET A 123 -2.67 5.21 3.98
N LEU A 124 -2.07 6.39 3.81
CA LEU A 124 -0.99 6.85 4.66
C LEU A 124 -1.60 7.56 5.86
N SER A 125 -1.03 7.33 7.03
CA SER A 125 -1.61 7.80 8.27
C SER A 125 -0.52 8.23 9.23
N GLN A 126 -0.69 9.44 9.79
CA GLN A 126 0.21 10.04 10.76
C GLN A 126 -0.62 10.44 11.97
N THR A 127 -0.24 9.93 13.15
CA THR A 127 -0.91 10.31 14.39
C THR A 127 -0.61 11.78 14.72
N ILE A 128 -1.64 12.59 14.87
CA ILE A 128 -1.52 14.01 15.23
C ILE A 128 -2.16 14.34 16.56
N GLU A 129 -3.02 13.46 17.07
CA GLU A 129 -3.71 13.65 18.34
C GLU A 129 -4.02 12.29 18.95
N ALA A 130 -3.81 12.13 20.25
CA ALA A 130 -4.21 10.91 20.94
C ALA A 130 -5.72 10.99 21.23
N VAL A 131 -6.50 10.11 20.61
CA VAL A 131 -7.95 10.06 20.76
C VAL A 131 -8.36 8.67 21.24
N SER A 132 -9.16 8.61 22.31
CA SER A 132 -9.65 7.33 22.82
C SER A 132 -10.69 6.73 21.88
N PRO A 133 -10.89 5.40 21.91
CA PRO A 133 -11.94 4.77 21.10
C PRO A 133 -13.34 5.35 21.39
N GLU A 134 -13.64 5.69 22.64
CA GLU A 134 -14.91 6.30 23.04
C GLU A 134 -15.09 7.67 22.41
N GLU A 135 -14.04 8.49 22.40
CA GLU A 135 -14.08 9.80 21.77
C GLU A 135 -14.14 9.70 20.26
N MET A 136 -13.46 8.71 19.67
CA MET A 136 -13.58 8.43 18.22
C MET A 136 -15.03 8.13 17.85
N GLN A 137 -15.70 7.29 18.63
CA GLN A 137 -17.09 6.93 18.40
C GLN A 137 -18.00 8.17 18.49
N LYS A 138 -17.77 8.99 19.50
CA LYS A 138 -18.55 10.22 19.70
C LYS A 138 -18.39 11.18 18.51
N ARG A 139 -17.17 11.40 18.08
CA ARG A 139 -16.88 12.26 16.92
C ARG A 139 -17.49 11.70 15.64
N TRP A 140 -17.44 10.38 15.47
CA TRP A 140 -18.05 9.71 14.33
C TRP A 140 -19.57 9.92 14.31
N GLU A 141 -20.21 9.78 15.45
CA GLU A 141 -21.65 10.02 15.57
C GLU A 141 -22.02 11.46 15.21
N GLU A 142 -21.24 12.43 15.69
CA GLU A 142 -21.44 13.84 15.37
C GLU A 142 -21.29 14.13 13.89
N GLU A 143 -20.31 13.52 13.22
CA GLU A 143 -20.07 13.70 11.80
C GLU A 143 -21.15 13.08 10.94
N THR A 144 -21.72 11.95 11.36
CA THR A 144 -22.66 11.17 10.56
C THR A 144 -24.12 11.48 10.86
N SER A 145 -24.41 12.25 11.89
CA SER A 145 -25.78 12.56 12.30
C SER A 145 -26.31 13.88 11.73
N ALA A 146 -25.61 14.49 10.82
CA ALA A 146 -26.02 15.77 10.22
C ALA A 146 -27.21 15.63 9.28
#